data_b09f2a5a1a6f8591691f41255d92c36d
#
_entry.id   b09f2a5a1a6f8591691f41255d92c36d
#
_cell.length_a   1.000
_cell.length_b   1.000
_cell.length_c   1.000
_cell.angle_alpha   90.00
_cell.angle_beta   90.00
_cell.angle_gamma   90.00
#
_symmetry.space_group_name_H-M   'P 1'
#
loop_
_entity.id
_entity.type
_entity.pdbx_description
1 polymer ?
#
loop_
_entity_poly.entity_id
_entity_poly.type
_entity_poly.pdbx_seq_one_letter_code
_entity_poly.pdbx_strand_id
1 'polypeptide(L)'
;VTVAVVDSGVEDTHPDLEGRVDTSRSVKCSVNGVATQDFYGWRDEFYHGTHVAGIIAANHNDIGIDGIAPESTIVAIEATNDNRLIYPEYVTCAFMWAASHGVDVVNNSYSMDPWVYWSPTDPEQAAGLEAATRSIKYAQDKGLAVIAAAGNEGVDIDNPTIDNGSPTDVPSPTKNRPAQGGIRVPSMLDGVAQVSAVGQAYNVKPGLSLGRAEFSNYGNTIDFAAPGDQIYSTVPLLFYPSGYAVADGTSMATPHVSGIAALIKSVHPELSGAQVI
;
A
#
# COMPACT_ATOMS: atom_id res chain seq x y z
N VAL A 1 -12.48 -6.81 12.11
CA VAL A 1 -11.80 -5.60 11.64
C VAL A 1 -11.72 -5.64 10.12
N THR A 2 -11.90 -4.50 9.47
CA THR A 2 -11.87 -4.39 8.02
C THR A 2 -10.63 -3.62 7.56
N VAL A 3 -9.83 -4.25 6.68
CA VAL A 3 -8.65 -3.65 6.08
C VAL A 3 -8.92 -3.40 4.59
N ALA A 4 -8.83 -2.16 4.14
CA ALA A 4 -8.82 -1.85 2.72
C ALA A 4 -7.41 -2.07 2.14
N VAL A 5 -7.32 -2.81 1.05
CA VAL A 5 -6.12 -2.94 0.22
C VAL A 5 -6.32 -2.07 -1.01
N VAL A 6 -5.71 -0.88 -1.01
CA VAL A 6 -5.70 0.04 -2.15
C VAL A 6 -4.51 -0.33 -3.02
N ASP A 7 -4.79 -1.03 -4.13
CA ASP A 7 -3.74 -1.68 -4.92
C ASP A 7 -4.26 -2.10 -6.32
N SER A 8 -3.68 -3.13 -6.93
CA SER A 8 -4.07 -3.72 -8.22
C SER A 8 -5.32 -4.60 -8.16
N GLY A 9 -6.02 -4.64 -7.03
CA GLY A 9 -7.13 -5.56 -6.80
C GLY A 9 -6.72 -6.76 -5.93
N VAL A 10 -7.66 -7.68 -5.68
CA VAL A 10 -7.42 -8.90 -4.89
C VAL A 10 -8.15 -10.09 -5.54
N GLU A 11 -7.49 -11.24 -5.63
CA GLU A 11 -8.10 -12.51 -6.07
C GLU A 11 -8.89 -13.15 -4.91
N ASP A 12 -10.20 -12.95 -4.91
CA ASP A 12 -11.11 -13.45 -3.86
C ASP A 12 -11.35 -14.96 -3.91
N THR A 13 -11.01 -15.60 -5.03
CA THR A 13 -11.14 -17.05 -5.21
C THR A 13 -9.88 -17.83 -4.85
N HIS A 14 -8.84 -17.15 -4.40
CA HIS A 14 -7.63 -17.81 -3.91
C HIS A 14 -7.94 -18.65 -2.66
N PRO A 15 -7.57 -19.96 -2.62
CA PRO A 15 -7.93 -20.85 -1.50
C PRO A 15 -7.53 -20.33 -0.11
N ASP A 16 -6.39 -19.63 -0.04
CA ASP A 16 -5.86 -19.06 1.20
C ASP A 16 -6.50 -17.71 1.57
N LEU A 17 -7.33 -17.14 0.69
CA LEU A 17 -8.11 -15.92 0.92
C LEU A 17 -9.62 -16.19 0.91
N GLU A 18 -10.04 -17.48 0.87
CA GLU A 18 -11.45 -17.86 0.81
C GLU A 18 -12.22 -17.28 2.01
N GLY A 19 -13.26 -16.50 1.70
CA GLY A 19 -14.11 -15.86 2.72
C GLY A 19 -13.48 -14.62 3.38
N ARG A 20 -12.24 -14.23 3.02
CA ARG A 20 -11.60 -13.01 3.56
C ARG A 20 -11.99 -11.75 2.82
N VAL A 21 -12.23 -11.82 1.51
CA VAL A 21 -12.54 -10.66 0.69
C VAL A 21 -14.03 -10.36 0.70
N ASP A 22 -14.39 -9.16 1.15
CA ASP A 22 -15.78 -8.67 1.08
C ASP A 22 -16.10 -8.14 -0.33
N THR A 23 -16.71 -9.01 -1.12
CA THR A 23 -17.05 -8.71 -2.51
C THR A 23 -18.13 -7.63 -2.64
N SER A 24 -18.93 -7.40 -1.59
CA SER A 24 -20.01 -6.41 -1.60
C SER A 24 -19.50 -4.98 -1.38
N ARG A 25 -18.35 -4.83 -0.72
CA ARG A 25 -17.70 -3.54 -0.47
C ARG A 25 -16.46 -3.30 -1.34
N SER A 26 -15.99 -4.32 -2.05
CA SER A 26 -14.87 -4.18 -2.97
C SER A 26 -15.24 -3.38 -4.21
N VAL A 27 -14.31 -2.61 -4.77
CA VAL A 27 -14.59 -1.58 -5.76
C VAL A 27 -13.40 -1.34 -6.69
N LYS A 28 -13.69 -0.93 -7.93
CA LYS A 28 -12.73 -0.40 -8.89
C LYS A 28 -12.77 1.13 -8.89
N CYS A 29 -11.63 1.78 -8.72
CA CYS A 29 -11.45 3.24 -8.76
C CYS A 29 -10.62 3.73 -9.96
N SER A 30 -9.94 2.84 -10.68
CA SER A 30 -9.03 3.21 -11.78
C SER A 30 -9.72 3.70 -13.06
N VAL A 31 -11.05 3.72 -13.10
CA VAL A 31 -11.80 4.27 -14.23
C VAL A 31 -12.23 5.71 -13.91
N ASN A 32 -11.40 6.66 -14.29
CA ASN A 32 -11.65 8.11 -14.12
C ASN A 32 -11.92 8.53 -12.65
N GLY A 33 -11.42 7.80 -11.66
CA GLY A 33 -11.67 8.10 -10.26
C GLY A 33 -13.12 7.94 -9.81
N VAL A 34 -13.93 7.18 -10.56
CA VAL A 34 -15.31 6.88 -10.22
C VAL A 34 -15.39 5.48 -9.65
N ALA A 35 -15.92 5.37 -8.42
CA ALA A 35 -16.13 4.08 -7.78
C ALA A 35 -17.16 3.24 -8.56
N THR A 36 -16.73 2.07 -9.05
CA THR A 36 -17.61 1.14 -9.76
C THR A 36 -17.53 -0.25 -9.14
N GLN A 37 -18.69 -0.87 -8.94
CA GLN A 37 -18.79 -2.25 -8.46
C GLN A 37 -19.18 -3.19 -9.61
N ASP A 38 -18.73 -2.88 -10.84
CA ASP A 38 -18.97 -3.73 -11.99
C ASP A 38 -18.41 -5.13 -11.74
N PHE A 39 -19.07 -6.11 -12.32
CA PHE A 39 -18.86 -7.54 -12.10
C PHE A 39 -17.37 -7.90 -12.04
N TYR A 40 -16.81 -7.97 -10.81
CA TYR A 40 -15.43 -8.32 -10.51
C TYR A 40 -14.32 -7.39 -11.07
N GLY A 41 -14.62 -6.15 -11.44
CA GLY A 41 -13.61 -5.20 -11.93
C GLY A 41 -12.52 -4.83 -10.90
N TRP A 42 -12.72 -5.17 -9.64
CA TRP A 42 -11.76 -5.01 -8.54
C TRP A 42 -10.88 -6.25 -8.31
N ARG A 43 -11.03 -7.34 -9.08
CA ARG A 43 -10.13 -8.48 -9.02
C ARG A 43 -8.77 -8.13 -9.57
N ASP A 44 -7.76 -8.80 -9.03
CA ASP A 44 -6.38 -8.53 -9.37
C ASP A 44 -6.01 -9.10 -10.76
N GLU A 45 -5.69 -8.21 -11.68
CA GLU A 45 -5.19 -8.55 -13.02
C GLU A 45 -3.67 -8.46 -13.12
N PHE A 46 -2.97 -8.29 -11.97
CA PHE A 46 -1.53 -8.20 -11.90
C PHE A 46 -0.94 -9.25 -10.96
N TYR A 47 -0.81 -9.01 -9.70
CA TYR A 47 -0.50 -9.93 -8.59
C TYR A 47 -0.31 -9.19 -7.28
N HIS A 48 0.03 -7.92 -7.32
CA HIS A 48 0.58 -7.18 -6.20
C HIS A 48 -0.42 -7.04 -5.05
N GLY A 49 -1.66 -6.64 -5.33
CA GLY A 49 -2.67 -6.50 -4.29
C GLY A 49 -3.09 -7.83 -3.64
N THR A 50 -3.08 -8.94 -4.41
CA THR A 50 -3.31 -10.27 -3.85
C THR A 50 -2.17 -10.69 -2.93
N HIS A 51 -0.92 -10.36 -3.30
CA HIS A 51 0.25 -10.64 -2.47
C HIS A 51 0.18 -9.87 -1.14
N VAL A 52 -0.17 -8.61 -1.21
CA VAL A 52 -0.39 -7.72 -0.04
C VAL A 52 -1.53 -8.26 0.85
N ALA A 53 -2.65 -8.65 0.25
CA ALA A 53 -3.79 -9.17 0.99
C ALA A 53 -3.45 -10.46 1.75
N GLY A 54 -2.66 -11.36 1.18
CA GLY A 54 -2.20 -12.58 1.84
C GLY A 54 -1.36 -12.30 3.09
N ILE A 55 -0.43 -11.35 3.03
CA ILE A 55 0.37 -10.94 4.20
C ILE A 55 -0.54 -10.46 5.34
N ILE A 56 -1.62 -9.73 5.00
CA ILE A 56 -2.56 -9.22 6.00
C ILE A 56 -3.44 -10.34 6.56
N ALA A 57 -4.09 -11.14 5.70
CA ALA A 57 -5.27 -11.91 6.09
C ALA A 57 -5.38 -13.31 5.46
N ALA A 58 -4.28 -13.92 4.97
CA ALA A 58 -4.33 -15.32 4.56
C ALA A 58 -4.87 -16.19 5.71
N ASN A 59 -5.70 -17.17 5.36
CA ASN A 59 -6.40 -18.02 6.31
C ASN A 59 -5.45 -18.90 7.12
N HIS A 60 -5.78 -19.16 8.38
CA HIS A 60 -5.16 -20.22 9.16
C HIS A 60 -5.85 -21.56 8.84
N ASN A 61 -5.43 -22.25 7.79
CA ASN A 61 -6.15 -23.38 7.18
C ASN A 61 -5.26 -24.56 6.77
N ASP A 62 -4.04 -24.63 7.30
CA ASP A 62 -3.04 -25.69 7.03
C ASP A 62 -2.52 -25.75 5.57
N ILE A 63 -2.76 -24.69 4.78
CA ILE A 63 -2.18 -24.54 3.43
C ILE A 63 -1.45 -23.20 3.33
N GLY A 64 -0.47 -23.11 2.41
CA GLY A 64 0.19 -21.87 2.02
C GLY A 64 0.84 -21.11 3.17
N ILE A 65 0.22 -20.01 3.58
CA ILE A 65 0.74 -19.10 4.61
C ILE A 65 -0.36 -18.70 5.59
N ASP A 66 0.03 -18.19 6.75
CA ASP A 66 -0.86 -17.49 7.67
C ASP A 66 -0.66 -15.98 7.53
N GLY A 67 -1.73 -15.22 7.37
CA GLY A 67 -1.71 -13.76 7.45
C GLY A 67 -1.46 -13.29 8.89
N ILE A 68 -1.00 -12.04 9.05
CA ILE A 68 -0.79 -11.43 10.38
C ILE A 68 -2.11 -11.33 11.17
N ALA A 69 -3.22 -11.07 10.49
CA ALA A 69 -4.55 -10.94 11.05
C ALA A 69 -5.57 -11.78 10.26
N PRO A 70 -5.50 -13.13 10.34
CA PRO A 70 -6.23 -14.05 9.47
C PRO A 70 -7.76 -13.96 9.59
N GLU A 71 -8.28 -13.39 10.69
CA GLU A 71 -9.71 -13.14 10.87
C GLU A 71 -10.19 -11.78 10.37
N SER A 72 -9.30 -10.98 9.77
CA SER A 72 -9.67 -9.69 9.20
C SER A 72 -10.42 -9.84 7.88
N THR A 73 -11.31 -8.90 7.61
CA THR A 73 -11.99 -8.78 6.33
C THR A 73 -11.21 -7.85 5.42
N ILE A 74 -10.96 -8.25 4.20
CA ILE A 74 -10.32 -7.43 3.16
C ILE A 74 -11.39 -6.76 2.31
N VAL A 75 -11.27 -5.45 2.11
CA VAL A 75 -11.97 -4.70 1.07
C VAL A 75 -10.96 -4.38 -0.02
N ALA A 76 -11.11 -4.99 -1.19
CA ALA A 76 -10.26 -4.71 -2.33
C ALA A 76 -10.69 -3.39 -2.98
N ILE A 77 -9.77 -2.44 -3.08
CA ILE A 77 -9.97 -1.19 -3.80
C ILE A 77 -8.94 -1.14 -4.93
N GLU A 78 -9.39 -1.56 -6.12
CA GLU A 78 -8.55 -1.50 -7.30
C GLU A 78 -8.38 -0.05 -7.72
N ALA A 79 -7.14 0.43 -7.68
CA ALA A 79 -6.76 1.80 -7.98
C ALA A 79 -5.66 1.90 -9.05
N THR A 80 -5.32 0.80 -9.69
CA THR A 80 -4.22 0.69 -10.65
C THR A 80 -4.77 0.55 -12.06
N ASN A 81 -4.40 1.44 -12.97
CA ASN A 81 -4.78 1.30 -14.38
C ASN A 81 -3.99 0.21 -15.12
N ASP A 82 -4.30 -0.02 -16.39
CA ASP A 82 -3.65 -1.04 -17.23
C ASP A 82 -2.13 -0.84 -17.37
N ASN A 83 -1.62 0.37 -17.15
CA ASN A 83 -0.19 0.70 -17.13
C ASN A 83 0.44 0.55 -15.73
N ARG A 84 -0.32 0.07 -14.75
CA ARG A 84 0.10 -0.10 -13.35
C ARG A 84 0.40 1.22 -12.62
N LEU A 85 -0.28 2.29 -13.01
CA LEU A 85 -0.15 3.62 -12.43
C LEU A 85 -1.36 3.96 -11.57
N ILE A 86 -1.13 4.69 -10.48
CA ILE A 86 -2.14 5.12 -9.51
C ILE A 86 -2.18 6.64 -9.47
N TYR A 87 -3.17 7.23 -10.16
CA TYR A 87 -3.32 8.69 -10.28
C TYR A 87 -4.11 9.30 -9.10
N PRO A 88 -4.01 10.65 -8.91
CA PRO A 88 -4.69 11.35 -7.80
C PRO A 88 -6.19 11.11 -7.71
N GLU A 89 -6.89 11.02 -8.83
CA GLU A 89 -8.33 10.73 -8.86
C GLU A 89 -8.66 9.32 -8.37
N TYR A 90 -7.78 8.34 -8.59
CA TYR A 90 -7.95 6.97 -8.09
C TYR A 90 -7.73 6.91 -6.58
N VAL A 91 -6.69 7.60 -6.10
CA VAL A 91 -6.40 7.76 -4.67
C VAL A 91 -7.58 8.44 -3.97
N THR A 92 -8.09 9.54 -4.55
CA THR A 92 -9.24 10.25 -4.01
C THR A 92 -10.48 9.35 -3.94
N CYS A 93 -10.78 8.61 -5.00
CA CYS A 93 -11.87 7.63 -5.03
C CYS A 93 -11.70 6.59 -3.92
N ALA A 94 -10.51 6.00 -3.81
CA ALA A 94 -10.21 4.93 -2.87
C ALA A 94 -10.42 5.37 -1.41
N PHE A 95 -9.90 6.53 -1.02
CA PHE A 95 -10.04 7.04 0.34
C PHE A 95 -11.46 7.49 0.68
N MET A 96 -12.17 8.11 -0.28
CA MET A 96 -13.58 8.46 -0.09
C MET A 96 -14.46 7.21 0.05
N TRP A 97 -14.15 6.14 -0.70
CA TRP A 97 -14.84 4.86 -0.58
C TRP A 97 -14.57 4.21 0.78
N ALA A 98 -13.29 4.05 1.15
CA ALA A 98 -12.90 3.45 2.43
C ALA A 98 -13.55 4.18 3.61
N ALA A 99 -13.53 5.53 3.61
CA ALA A 99 -14.09 6.35 4.67
C ALA A 99 -15.61 6.21 4.86
N SER A 100 -16.34 5.74 3.83
CA SER A 100 -17.80 5.60 3.83
C SER A 100 -18.30 4.16 3.94
N HIS A 101 -17.40 3.16 3.90
CA HIS A 101 -17.77 1.75 3.85
C HIS A 101 -17.24 0.91 5.03
N GLY A 102 -17.06 1.53 6.21
CA GLY A 102 -16.74 0.80 7.44
C GLY A 102 -15.38 0.12 7.44
N VAL A 103 -14.38 0.78 6.85
CA VAL A 103 -12.98 0.38 6.89
C VAL A 103 -12.33 0.89 8.16
N ASP A 104 -11.48 0.09 8.79
CA ASP A 104 -10.72 0.46 9.99
C ASP A 104 -9.27 0.84 9.66
N VAL A 105 -8.66 0.12 8.71
CA VAL A 105 -7.25 0.26 8.31
C VAL A 105 -7.15 0.35 6.79
N VAL A 106 -6.33 1.26 6.27
CA VAL A 106 -6.05 1.37 4.83
C VAL A 106 -4.58 1.06 4.58
N ASN A 107 -4.31 -0.02 3.85
CA ASN A 107 -2.99 -0.39 3.39
C ASN A 107 -2.71 0.22 2.02
N ASN A 108 -1.59 0.95 1.90
CA ASN A 108 -1.17 1.66 0.70
C ASN A 108 0.25 1.22 0.32
N SER A 109 0.35 0.17 -0.48
CA SER A 109 1.64 -0.38 -0.91
C SER A 109 2.09 0.22 -2.26
N TYR A 110 1.92 1.54 -2.45
CA TYR A 110 2.21 2.26 -3.69
C TYR A 110 2.72 3.68 -3.43
N SER A 111 3.18 4.34 -4.49
CA SER A 111 3.37 5.79 -4.57
C SER A 111 2.44 6.36 -5.64
N MET A 112 1.86 7.54 -5.40
CA MET A 112 0.94 8.19 -6.33
C MET A 112 1.67 8.73 -7.56
N ASP A 113 1.21 8.34 -8.74
CA ASP A 113 1.72 8.76 -10.04
C ASP A 113 1.12 10.10 -10.53
N PRO A 114 1.75 10.81 -11.48
CA PRO A 114 2.99 10.44 -12.15
C PRO A 114 4.26 10.97 -11.49
N TRP A 115 4.18 11.58 -10.30
CA TRP A 115 5.32 12.20 -9.65
C TRP A 115 5.79 11.37 -8.45
N VAL A 116 7.06 10.98 -8.43
CA VAL A 116 7.67 10.33 -7.26
C VAL A 116 7.71 11.30 -6.08
N TYR A 117 8.04 12.56 -6.35
CA TYR A 117 7.93 13.67 -5.39
C TYR A 117 7.03 14.76 -5.97
N TRP A 118 5.92 14.99 -5.31
CA TRP A 118 4.94 16.01 -5.64
C TRP A 118 5.34 17.38 -5.09
N SER A 119 5.22 18.42 -5.90
CA SER A 119 5.51 19.79 -5.49
C SER A 119 4.24 20.59 -5.24
N PRO A 120 4.01 21.10 -4.00
CA PRO A 120 2.84 21.92 -3.71
C PRO A 120 2.88 23.31 -4.40
N THR A 121 4.06 23.73 -4.89
CA THR A 121 4.24 25.02 -5.56
C THR A 121 4.19 24.93 -7.08
N ASP A 122 4.14 23.72 -7.63
CA ASP A 122 4.01 23.50 -9.07
C ASP A 122 2.51 23.49 -9.45
N PRO A 123 2.05 24.44 -10.31
CA PRO A 123 0.65 24.53 -10.70
C PRO A 123 0.08 23.27 -11.37
N GLU A 124 0.92 22.48 -12.03
CA GLU A 124 0.50 21.23 -12.69
C GLU A 124 0.25 20.10 -11.68
N GLN A 125 0.88 20.18 -10.51
CA GLN A 125 0.84 19.15 -9.48
C GLN A 125 -0.09 19.51 -8.32
N ALA A 126 -0.20 20.79 -8.00
CA ALA A 126 -0.85 21.26 -6.78
C ALA A 126 -2.30 20.77 -6.61
N ALA A 127 -3.09 20.73 -7.69
CA ALA A 127 -4.48 20.30 -7.62
C ALA A 127 -4.62 18.82 -7.28
N GLY A 128 -3.83 17.96 -7.91
CA GLY A 128 -3.81 16.52 -7.65
C GLY A 128 -3.31 16.19 -6.23
N LEU A 129 -2.23 16.84 -5.81
CA LEU A 129 -1.70 16.73 -4.46
C LEU A 129 -2.73 17.14 -3.40
N GLU A 130 -3.39 18.28 -3.59
CA GLU A 130 -4.40 18.78 -2.67
C GLU A 130 -5.62 17.85 -2.59
N ALA A 131 -6.10 17.33 -3.72
CA ALA A 131 -7.24 16.41 -3.76
C ALA A 131 -6.94 15.11 -2.97
N ALA A 132 -5.79 14.50 -3.24
CA ALA A 132 -5.35 13.30 -2.52
C ALA A 132 -5.16 13.58 -1.02
N THR A 133 -4.47 14.68 -0.67
CA THR A 133 -4.24 15.08 0.73
C THR A 133 -5.56 15.24 1.48
N ARG A 134 -6.55 15.91 0.90
CA ARG A 134 -7.87 16.09 1.53
C ARG A 134 -8.64 14.80 1.71
N SER A 135 -8.61 13.90 0.72
CA SER A 135 -9.32 12.63 0.82
C SER A 135 -8.70 11.72 1.89
N ILE A 136 -7.37 11.69 2.00
CA ILE A 136 -6.64 10.96 3.04
C ILE A 136 -6.95 11.55 4.43
N LYS A 137 -6.86 12.87 4.57
CA LYS A 137 -7.22 13.56 5.82
C LYS A 137 -8.67 13.29 6.22
N TYR A 138 -9.59 13.28 5.28
CA TYR A 138 -10.99 12.95 5.55
C TYR A 138 -11.16 11.52 6.09
N ALA A 139 -10.45 10.55 5.52
CA ALA A 139 -10.46 9.17 6.01
C ALA A 139 -9.88 9.07 7.43
N GLN A 140 -8.77 9.76 7.71
CA GLN A 140 -8.18 9.84 9.06
C GLN A 140 -9.17 10.47 10.06
N ASP A 141 -9.87 11.54 9.68
CA ASP A 141 -10.89 12.20 10.51
C ASP A 141 -12.12 11.32 10.77
N LYS A 142 -12.34 10.30 9.91
CA LYS A 142 -13.33 9.23 10.14
C LYS A 142 -12.81 8.11 11.04
N GLY A 143 -11.55 8.18 11.48
CA GLY A 143 -10.94 7.24 12.40
C GLY A 143 -10.18 6.09 11.75
N LEU A 144 -9.91 6.14 10.44
CA LEU A 144 -9.16 5.12 9.74
C LEU A 144 -7.65 5.25 10.04
N ALA A 145 -6.98 4.13 10.31
CA ALA A 145 -5.53 4.05 10.33
C ALA A 145 -5.01 3.97 8.89
N VAL A 146 -4.11 4.88 8.51
CA VAL A 146 -3.54 4.92 7.15
C VAL A 146 -2.07 4.56 7.21
N ILE A 147 -1.69 3.51 6.51
CA ILE A 147 -0.34 2.94 6.53
C ILE A 147 0.17 2.86 5.09
N ALA A 148 1.41 3.30 4.85
CA ALA A 148 1.96 3.41 3.51
C ALA A 148 3.42 3.03 3.39
N ALA A 149 3.79 2.50 2.23
CA ALA A 149 5.14 2.12 1.86
C ALA A 149 6.05 3.35 1.68
N ALA A 150 7.24 3.32 2.27
CA ALA A 150 8.21 4.42 2.17
C ALA A 150 8.84 4.56 0.79
N GLY A 151 8.81 3.50 -0.05
CA GLY A 151 9.38 3.45 -1.39
C GLY A 151 10.69 2.65 -1.47
N ASN A 152 11.12 2.39 -2.71
CA ASN A 152 12.13 1.36 -3.02
C ASN A 152 13.35 1.91 -3.77
N GLU A 153 13.67 3.19 -3.62
CA GLU A 153 14.79 3.83 -4.32
C GLU A 153 16.10 3.83 -3.51
N GLY A 154 16.08 3.36 -2.25
CA GLY A 154 17.25 3.34 -1.37
C GLY A 154 17.74 4.72 -0.94
N VAL A 155 16.87 5.72 -0.92
CA VAL A 155 17.20 7.12 -0.66
C VAL A 155 16.74 7.62 0.71
N ASP A 156 17.40 8.69 1.18
CA ASP A 156 16.94 9.46 2.34
C ASP A 156 15.74 10.33 1.93
N ILE A 157 14.56 10.00 2.47
CA ILE A 157 13.31 10.71 2.14
C ILE A 157 13.14 12.01 2.94
N ASP A 158 13.87 12.21 4.02
CA ASP A 158 13.86 13.48 4.76
C ASP A 158 14.53 14.61 3.98
N ASN A 159 15.49 14.25 3.11
CA ASN A 159 16.31 15.19 2.37
C ASN A 159 16.36 14.83 0.85
N PRO A 160 15.21 14.74 0.17
CA PRO A 160 15.21 14.41 -1.25
C PRO A 160 15.91 15.50 -2.06
N THR A 161 16.86 15.13 -2.89
CA THR A 161 17.63 16.08 -3.71
C THR A 161 17.25 16.04 -5.18
N ILE A 162 17.11 14.83 -5.73
CA ILE A 162 16.87 14.57 -7.14
C ILE A 162 15.81 13.50 -7.31
N ASP A 163 14.91 13.73 -8.24
CA ASP A 163 13.94 12.77 -8.75
C ASP A 163 14.28 12.44 -10.22
N ASN A 164 14.68 11.20 -10.45
CA ASN A 164 14.97 10.69 -11.79
C ASN A 164 13.88 9.72 -12.29
N GLY A 165 12.83 9.51 -11.51
CA GLY A 165 11.74 8.61 -11.82
C GLY A 165 10.51 9.26 -12.44
N SER A 166 10.40 10.59 -12.37
CA SER A 166 9.20 11.33 -12.79
C SER A 166 9.35 12.05 -14.14
N PRO A 167 8.23 12.20 -14.86
CA PRO A 167 6.96 11.55 -14.63
C PRO A 167 7.03 10.06 -14.96
N THR A 168 6.28 9.24 -14.22
CA THR A 168 6.30 7.76 -14.35
C THR A 168 5.51 7.24 -15.55
N ASP A 169 4.65 8.07 -16.11
CA ASP A 169 3.74 7.76 -17.23
C ASP A 169 4.35 8.06 -18.62
N VAL A 170 5.63 8.40 -18.67
CA VAL A 170 6.35 8.59 -19.94
C VAL A 170 7.51 7.61 -20.07
N PRO A 171 7.90 7.24 -21.30
CA PRO A 171 8.99 6.29 -21.54
C PRO A 171 10.37 6.75 -21.03
N SER A 172 10.55 8.05 -20.86
CA SER A 172 11.83 8.66 -20.44
C SER A 172 11.58 9.76 -19.42
N PRO A 173 11.68 9.45 -18.11
CA PRO A 173 11.57 10.44 -17.05
C PRO A 173 12.58 11.59 -17.20
N THR A 174 12.24 12.74 -16.64
CA THR A 174 13.13 13.91 -16.63
C THR A 174 14.34 13.65 -15.74
N LYS A 175 15.53 13.76 -16.31
CA LYS A 175 16.78 13.60 -15.54
C LYS A 175 17.04 14.81 -14.65
N ASN A 176 17.55 14.53 -13.44
CA ASN A 176 17.96 15.53 -12.46
C ASN A 176 16.85 16.53 -12.10
N ARG A 177 15.60 16.08 -12.05
CA ARG A 177 14.49 16.90 -11.57
C ARG A 177 14.71 17.22 -10.08
N PRO A 178 14.69 18.52 -9.67
CA PRO A 178 14.82 18.87 -8.27
C PRO A 178 13.68 18.25 -7.43
N ALA A 179 14.02 17.65 -6.29
CA ALA A 179 13.07 17.02 -5.40
C ALA A 179 12.97 17.69 -4.01
N GLN A 180 13.74 18.77 -3.77
CA GLN A 180 13.74 19.47 -2.49
C GLN A 180 12.33 19.98 -2.13
N GLY A 181 11.87 19.62 -0.92
CA GLY A 181 10.52 19.97 -0.44
C GLY A 181 9.39 19.24 -1.15
N GLY A 182 9.71 18.25 -1.98
CA GLY A 182 8.73 17.37 -2.59
C GLY A 182 8.16 16.36 -1.61
N ILE A 183 6.92 15.96 -1.85
CA ILE A 183 6.12 15.11 -0.97
C ILE A 183 5.82 13.78 -1.70
N ARG A 184 6.13 12.65 -1.08
CA ARG A 184 5.68 11.33 -1.55
C ARG A 184 4.27 11.06 -1.02
N VAL A 185 3.36 10.76 -1.91
CA VAL A 185 1.96 10.46 -1.55
C VAL A 185 1.70 8.97 -1.69
N PRO A 186 1.08 8.33 -0.70
CA PRO A 186 0.55 8.90 0.55
C PRO A 186 1.55 8.98 1.71
N SER A 187 2.73 8.36 1.62
CA SER A 187 3.60 8.03 2.75
C SER A 187 4.10 9.23 3.56
N MET A 188 4.35 10.40 2.93
CA MET A 188 4.84 11.58 3.64
C MET A 188 3.73 12.56 4.05
N LEU A 189 2.46 12.18 3.95
CA LEU A 189 1.37 13.01 4.43
C LEU A 189 1.17 12.87 5.95
N ASP A 190 0.79 13.97 6.60
CA ASP A 190 0.59 14.00 8.04
C ASP A 190 -0.37 12.90 8.53
N GLY A 191 0.03 12.17 9.58
CA GLY A 191 -0.77 11.11 10.18
C GLY A 191 -0.87 9.82 9.36
N VAL A 192 -0.05 9.67 8.32
CA VAL A 192 0.16 8.40 7.61
C VAL A 192 1.38 7.71 8.19
N ALA A 193 1.22 6.45 8.62
CA ALA A 193 2.34 5.66 9.12
C ALA A 193 3.23 5.19 7.96
N GLN A 194 4.49 5.61 7.96
CA GLN A 194 5.47 5.24 6.95
C GLN A 194 6.19 3.94 7.32
N VAL A 195 6.26 2.99 6.38
CA VAL A 195 6.88 1.69 6.61
C VAL A 195 8.07 1.46 5.68
N SER A 196 9.25 1.25 6.27
CA SER A 196 10.45 0.80 5.59
C SER A 196 10.56 -0.73 5.59
N ALA A 197 11.39 -1.27 4.69
CA ALA A 197 11.64 -2.70 4.61
C ALA A 197 12.93 -3.11 5.33
N VAL A 198 12.84 -4.16 6.15
CA VAL A 198 13.99 -4.91 6.67
C VAL A 198 14.11 -6.24 5.95
N GLY A 199 15.33 -6.71 5.82
CA GLY A 199 15.64 -7.95 5.14
C GLY A 199 16.96 -8.54 5.64
N GLN A 200 17.45 -9.53 4.92
CA GLN A 200 18.71 -10.16 5.23
C GLN A 200 19.87 -9.20 4.90
N ALA A 201 20.66 -8.83 5.87
CA ALA A 201 21.83 -7.98 5.66
C ALA A 201 22.96 -8.83 5.03
N TYR A 202 23.20 -8.66 3.74
CA TYR A 202 24.21 -9.43 2.98
C TYR A 202 25.66 -9.19 3.43
N ASN A 203 25.92 -8.15 4.22
CA ASN A 203 27.28 -7.74 4.65
C ASN A 203 27.57 -7.90 6.15
N VAL A 204 26.75 -8.63 6.91
CA VAL A 204 26.98 -8.85 8.33
C VAL A 204 27.29 -10.33 8.57
N LYS A 205 28.22 -10.59 9.53
CA LYS A 205 28.74 -11.93 9.88
C LYS A 205 27.65 -13.01 9.94
N PRO A 206 28.01 -14.28 9.62
CA PRO A 206 27.06 -15.40 9.64
C PRO A 206 26.37 -15.53 10.99
N GLY A 207 25.07 -15.32 11.03
CA GLY A 207 24.19 -15.39 12.20
C GLY A 207 23.25 -14.22 12.29
N LEU A 208 22.07 -14.33 11.65
CA LEU A 208 20.87 -13.49 11.80
C LEU A 208 21.13 -12.00 12.12
N SER A 209 21.53 -11.25 11.14
CA SER A 209 21.51 -9.79 11.22
C SER A 209 20.43 -9.29 10.26
N LEU A 210 19.29 -8.91 10.81
CA LEU A 210 18.30 -8.13 10.08
C LEU A 210 18.82 -6.70 9.97
N GLY A 211 18.73 -6.13 8.78
CA GLY A 211 19.08 -4.75 8.51
C GLY A 211 18.06 -4.12 7.57
N ARG A 212 18.19 -2.83 7.31
CA ARG A 212 17.41 -2.19 6.26
C ARG A 212 17.71 -2.86 4.92
N ALA A 213 16.69 -3.24 4.18
CA ALA A 213 16.87 -3.73 2.81
C ALA A 213 17.51 -2.64 1.94
N GLU A 214 18.44 -3.00 1.05
CA GLU A 214 19.20 -2.01 0.27
C GLU A 214 18.31 -1.08 -0.56
N PHE A 215 17.23 -1.63 -1.12
CA PHE A 215 16.25 -0.86 -1.88
C PHE A 215 15.39 0.06 -1.01
N SER A 216 15.21 -0.24 0.29
CA SER A 216 14.27 0.49 1.13
C SER A 216 14.69 1.94 1.32
N ASN A 217 13.76 2.85 1.10
CA ASN A 217 13.91 4.23 1.53
C ASN A 217 14.05 4.29 3.06
N TYR A 218 14.68 5.35 3.54
CA TYR A 218 15.00 5.58 4.95
C TYR A 218 14.94 7.07 5.29
N GLY A 219 14.91 7.38 6.58
CA GLY A 219 14.85 8.74 7.11
C GLY A 219 14.39 8.73 8.56
N ASN A 220 14.47 9.88 9.22
CA ASN A 220 14.01 10.02 10.61
C ASN A 220 12.48 10.08 10.72
N THR A 221 11.78 10.34 9.60
CA THR A 221 10.32 10.37 9.51
C THR A 221 9.69 9.00 9.30
N ILE A 222 10.50 7.94 9.15
CA ILE A 222 9.98 6.56 9.09
C ILE A 222 9.47 6.14 10.47
N ASP A 223 8.20 5.72 10.52
CA ASP A 223 7.55 5.31 11.77
C ASP A 223 7.85 3.85 12.12
N PHE A 224 7.84 2.97 11.12
CA PHE A 224 7.98 1.53 11.30
C PHE A 224 8.94 0.90 10.31
N ALA A 225 9.47 -0.26 10.70
CA ALA A 225 10.22 -1.14 9.83
C ALA A 225 9.67 -2.57 9.96
N ALA A 226 9.40 -3.23 8.84
CA ALA A 226 8.84 -4.57 8.81
C ALA A 226 9.50 -5.45 7.72
N PRO A 227 9.36 -6.78 7.75
CA PRO A 227 9.92 -7.66 6.73
C PRO A 227 9.44 -7.28 5.33
N GLY A 228 10.37 -7.07 4.40
CA GLY A 228 10.06 -6.67 3.02
C GLY A 228 11.00 -7.28 1.98
N ASP A 229 11.89 -8.19 2.38
CA ASP A 229 12.85 -8.87 1.53
C ASP A 229 12.52 -10.38 1.52
N GLN A 230 12.39 -10.98 0.34
CA GLN A 230 12.05 -12.40 0.14
C GLN A 230 10.72 -12.82 0.79
N ILE A 231 9.69 -12.00 0.67
CA ILE A 231 8.39 -12.27 1.29
C ILE A 231 7.55 -13.18 0.38
N TYR A 232 7.20 -14.35 0.90
CA TYR A 232 6.34 -15.33 0.24
C TYR A 232 4.88 -15.08 0.59
N SER A 233 4.01 -14.93 -0.41
CA SER A 233 2.58 -14.68 -0.21
C SER A 233 1.73 -15.13 -1.39
N THR A 234 0.40 -14.98 -1.24
CA THR A 234 -0.61 -15.35 -2.25
C THR A 234 -0.51 -14.49 -3.51
N VAL A 235 -0.77 -15.07 -4.66
CA VAL A 235 -0.86 -14.38 -5.95
C VAL A 235 -1.96 -15.02 -6.82
N PRO A 236 -2.52 -14.31 -7.81
CA PRO A 236 -3.62 -14.84 -8.62
C PRO A 236 -3.25 -16.13 -9.34
N LEU A 237 -4.09 -17.16 -9.19
CA LEU A 237 -3.90 -18.49 -9.78
C LEU A 237 -3.84 -18.48 -11.31
N LEU A 238 -4.49 -17.49 -11.94
CA LEU A 238 -4.49 -17.36 -13.39
C LEU A 238 -3.08 -17.13 -13.95
N PHE A 239 -2.27 -16.35 -13.25
CA PHE A 239 -0.89 -16.01 -13.69
C PHE A 239 0.16 -16.88 -13.02
N TYR A 240 -0.13 -17.38 -11.83
CA TYR A 240 0.79 -18.16 -11.00
C TYR A 240 0.08 -19.44 -10.53
N PRO A 241 0.19 -20.56 -11.27
CA PRO A 241 -0.55 -21.80 -10.94
C PRO A 241 -0.28 -22.38 -9.55
N SER A 242 0.84 -22.03 -8.92
CA SER A 242 1.13 -22.40 -7.52
C SER A 242 0.26 -21.64 -6.52
N GLY A 243 -0.29 -20.48 -6.91
CA GLY A 243 -1.00 -19.55 -6.04
C GLY A 243 -0.10 -18.70 -5.14
N TYR A 244 1.22 -18.88 -5.20
CA TYR A 244 2.17 -18.19 -4.31
C TYR A 244 3.41 -17.74 -5.06
N ALA A 245 3.98 -16.62 -4.63
CA ALA A 245 5.23 -16.09 -5.14
C ALA A 245 6.02 -15.36 -4.04
N VAL A 246 7.31 -15.18 -4.28
CA VAL A 246 8.19 -14.33 -3.47
C VAL A 246 8.25 -12.95 -4.10
N ALA A 247 8.15 -11.90 -3.28
CA ALA A 247 8.32 -10.52 -3.72
C ALA A 247 9.14 -9.71 -2.71
N ASP A 248 9.77 -8.63 -3.19
CA ASP A 248 10.58 -7.72 -2.41
C ASP A 248 10.00 -6.30 -2.52
N GLY A 249 10.06 -5.54 -1.43
CA GLY A 249 9.61 -4.15 -1.42
C GLY A 249 9.14 -3.66 -0.06
N THR A 250 9.15 -2.35 0.10
CA THR A 250 8.40 -1.70 1.18
C THR A 250 6.89 -1.98 1.06
N SER A 251 6.44 -2.33 -0.14
CA SER A 251 5.09 -2.84 -0.42
C SER A 251 4.75 -4.13 0.34
N MET A 252 5.73 -4.99 0.62
CA MET A 252 5.55 -6.22 1.39
C MET A 252 5.72 -5.96 2.89
N ALA A 253 6.50 -4.94 3.27
CA ALA A 253 6.64 -4.51 4.66
C ALA A 253 5.36 -3.85 5.20
N THR A 254 4.72 -3.00 4.42
CA THR A 254 3.51 -2.25 4.78
C THR A 254 2.35 -3.13 5.29
N PRO A 255 1.98 -4.24 4.61
CA PRO A 255 0.90 -5.09 5.06
C PRO A 255 1.16 -5.81 6.38
N HIS A 256 2.42 -6.04 6.78
CA HIS A 256 2.72 -6.54 8.12
C HIS A 256 2.26 -5.55 9.19
N VAL A 257 2.54 -4.25 9.00
CA VAL A 257 2.11 -3.20 9.93
C VAL A 257 0.60 -3.03 9.88
N SER A 258 -0.03 -3.11 8.70
CA SER A 258 -1.49 -3.07 8.54
C SER A 258 -2.19 -4.23 9.25
N GLY A 259 -1.64 -5.43 9.18
CA GLY A 259 -2.13 -6.59 9.92
C GLY A 259 -2.01 -6.40 11.43
N ILE A 260 -0.88 -5.86 11.93
CA ILE A 260 -0.71 -5.53 13.35
C ILE A 260 -1.72 -4.48 13.79
N ALA A 261 -1.94 -3.43 13.00
CA ALA A 261 -2.96 -2.41 13.26
C ALA A 261 -4.37 -3.04 13.35
N ALA A 262 -4.68 -3.99 12.46
CA ALA A 262 -5.94 -4.73 12.51
C ALA A 262 -6.07 -5.58 13.80
N LEU A 263 -5.00 -6.23 14.24
CA LEU A 263 -5.00 -6.96 15.52
C LEU A 263 -5.24 -6.02 16.71
N ILE A 264 -4.59 -4.85 16.75
CA ILE A 264 -4.80 -3.84 17.79
C ILE A 264 -6.26 -3.40 17.80
N LYS A 265 -6.83 -3.06 16.63
CA LYS A 265 -8.24 -2.67 16.49
C LYS A 265 -9.21 -3.79 16.91
N SER A 266 -8.83 -5.06 16.74
CA SER A 266 -9.70 -6.19 17.13
C SER A 266 -9.88 -6.31 18.64
N VAL A 267 -8.88 -5.93 19.41
CA VAL A 267 -8.92 -5.97 20.90
C VAL A 267 -9.23 -4.60 21.50
N HIS A 268 -9.06 -3.52 20.74
CA HIS A 268 -9.31 -2.13 21.12
C HIS A 268 -10.12 -1.40 20.05
N PRO A 269 -11.38 -1.77 19.82
CA PRO A 269 -12.19 -1.17 18.75
C PRO A 269 -12.50 0.33 18.98
N GLU A 270 -12.35 0.81 20.21
CA GLU A 270 -12.56 2.22 20.59
C GLU A 270 -11.44 3.15 20.12
N LEU A 271 -10.24 2.64 19.83
CA LEU A 271 -9.13 3.47 19.40
C LEU A 271 -9.38 4.05 17.99
N SER A 272 -9.09 5.33 17.83
CA SER A 272 -9.03 5.94 16.49
C SER A 272 -7.83 5.43 15.70
N GLY A 273 -7.82 5.61 14.38
CA GLY A 273 -6.68 5.25 13.55
C GLY A 273 -5.36 5.86 14.03
N ALA A 274 -5.38 7.15 14.41
CA ALA A 274 -4.21 7.84 14.96
C ALA A 274 -3.75 7.35 16.35
N GLN A 275 -4.54 6.56 17.04
CA GLN A 275 -4.14 5.92 18.31
C GLN A 275 -3.63 4.50 18.12
N VAL A 276 -3.88 3.93 16.96
CA VAL A 276 -3.45 2.58 16.58
C VAL A 276 -2.03 2.59 15.99
N ILE A 277 -1.66 3.70 15.33
CA ILE A 277 -0.36 3.91 14.67
C ILE A 277 0.57 4.85 15.44
#